data_1285fee579f64e5ef572341caa3c8dea
#
_entry.id   1285fee579f64e5ef572341caa3c8dea
#
_cell.length_a   1.000
_cell.length_b   1.000
_cell.length_c   1.000
_cell.angle_alpha   90.00
_cell.angle_beta   90.00
_cell.angle_gamma   90.00
#
_symmetry.space_group_name_H-M   'P 1'
#
loop_
_entity.id
_entity.type
_entity.pdbx_description
1 polymer ?
#
loop_
_entity_poly.entity_id
_entity_poly.type
_entity_poly.pdbx_seq_one_letter_code
_entity_poly.pdbx_strand_id
1 'polypeptide(L)'
;DWTEQIEVSKTLKSIAQEYSIPVFAPYQTDNSGEARFAKGILDAADAAFTMETWSPEDNAITFNCTKMRSAKMEGFTSVMDWETLKIGPQSTMNPKDREELKDSLSTGENIHDAI
;
A
#
# COMPACT_ATOMS: atom_id res chain seq x y z
N ASP A 1 5.12 21.26 -8.48
CA ASP A 1 6.39 20.83 -7.90
C ASP A 1 6.15 20.17 -6.54
N TRP A 2 7.20 19.72 -5.89
CA TRP A 2 7.07 19.01 -4.62
C TRP A 2 6.55 19.92 -3.49
N THR A 3 6.83 21.21 -3.52
CA THR A 3 6.32 22.15 -2.52
C THR A 3 4.81 22.24 -2.60
N GLU A 4 4.27 22.29 -3.81
CA GLU A 4 2.82 22.31 -4.02
C GLU A 4 2.18 21.01 -3.53
N GLN A 5 2.81 19.87 -3.77
CA GLN A 5 2.31 18.57 -3.31
C GLN A 5 2.26 18.49 -1.78
N ILE A 6 3.26 19.03 -1.10
CA ILE A 6 3.26 19.11 0.36
C ILE A 6 2.13 20.01 0.86
N GLU A 7 1.91 21.14 0.21
CA GLU A 7 0.81 22.04 0.57
C GLU A 7 -0.55 21.39 0.36
N VAL A 8 -0.73 20.65 -0.73
CA VAL A 8 -1.94 19.88 -0.98
C VAL A 8 -2.17 18.85 0.14
N SER A 9 -1.12 18.14 0.55
CA SER A 9 -1.22 17.15 1.63
C SER A 9 -1.66 17.78 2.95
N LYS A 10 -1.12 18.96 3.28
CA LYS A 10 -1.53 19.69 4.48
C LYS A 10 -2.98 20.18 4.38
N THR A 11 -3.40 20.59 3.20
CA THR A 11 -4.79 21.01 2.95
C THR A 11 -5.75 19.85 3.12
N LEU A 12 -5.41 18.67 2.60
CA LEU A 12 -6.23 17.47 2.77
C LEU A 12 -6.36 17.09 4.24
N LYS A 13 -5.27 17.20 5.00
CA LYS A 13 -5.31 16.96 6.46
C LYS A 13 -6.26 17.94 7.15
N SER A 14 -6.20 19.21 6.79
CA SER A 14 -7.09 20.23 7.34
C SER A 14 -8.56 19.95 7.03
N ILE A 15 -8.85 19.51 5.82
CA ILE A 15 -10.20 19.13 5.41
C ILE A 15 -10.70 17.96 6.25
N ALA A 16 -9.88 16.93 6.42
CA ALA A 16 -10.24 15.78 7.22
C ALA A 16 -10.58 16.16 8.65
N GLN A 17 -9.79 17.06 9.24
CA GLN A 17 -10.03 17.54 10.60
C GLN A 17 -11.26 18.44 10.71
N GLU A 18 -11.41 19.35 9.77
CA GLU A 18 -12.52 20.31 9.79
C GLU A 18 -13.88 19.63 9.64
N TYR A 19 -13.97 18.67 8.74
CA TYR A 19 -15.23 17.98 8.46
C TYR A 19 -15.38 16.63 9.17
N SER A 20 -14.38 16.22 9.93
CA SER A 20 -14.36 14.93 10.64
C SER A 20 -14.63 13.76 9.69
N ILE A 21 -13.94 13.75 8.56
CA ILE A 21 -14.07 12.72 7.53
C ILE A 21 -12.71 12.07 7.27
N PRO A 22 -12.69 10.80 6.84
CA PRO A 22 -11.46 10.21 6.33
C PRO A 22 -11.13 10.75 4.95
N VAL A 23 -9.86 10.95 4.67
CA VAL A 23 -9.38 11.36 3.34
C VAL A 23 -8.29 10.39 2.92
N PHE A 24 -8.46 9.79 1.74
CA PHE A 24 -7.50 8.88 1.14
C PHE A 24 -6.87 9.55 -0.07
N ALA A 25 -5.56 9.61 -0.11
CA ALA A 25 -4.84 10.28 -1.19
C ALA A 25 -3.78 9.33 -1.75
N PRO A 26 -4.03 8.70 -2.90
CA PRO A 26 -3.03 7.86 -3.54
C PRO A 26 -1.98 8.71 -4.27
N TYR A 27 -0.73 8.28 -4.21
CA TYR A 27 0.38 8.90 -4.91
C TYR A 27 1.16 7.82 -5.65
N GLN A 28 1.66 8.16 -6.82
CA GLN A 28 2.56 7.26 -7.53
C GLN A 28 3.93 7.31 -6.88
N THR A 29 4.57 6.14 -6.79
CA THR A 29 5.93 6.02 -6.28
C THR A 29 6.89 5.79 -7.45
N ASP A 30 8.18 6.01 -7.21
CA ASP A 30 9.20 5.68 -8.18
C ASP A 30 9.52 4.17 -8.12
N ASN A 31 10.53 3.73 -8.90
CA ASN A 31 10.89 2.32 -8.98
C ASN A 31 11.43 1.75 -7.67
N SER A 32 11.82 2.60 -6.72
CA SER A 32 12.26 2.15 -5.40
C SER A 32 11.10 1.96 -4.42
N GLY A 33 9.87 2.29 -4.84
CA GLY A 33 8.70 2.22 -3.98
C GLY A 33 8.55 3.42 -3.08
N GLU A 34 9.34 4.46 -3.29
CA GLU A 34 9.25 5.68 -2.51
C GLU A 34 8.58 6.79 -3.32
N ALA A 35 7.67 7.49 -2.69
CA ALA A 35 7.18 8.73 -3.27
C ALA A 35 8.34 9.72 -3.30
N ARG A 36 8.49 10.40 -4.42
CA ARG A 36 9.61 11.32 -4.65
C ARG A 36 9.77 12.39 -3.56
N PHE A 37 8.67 12.73 -2.91
CA PHE A 37 8.61 13.76 -1.87
C PHE A 37 7.99 13.19 -0.60
N ALA A 38 8.30 11.92 -0.33
CA ALA A 38 7.63 11.10 0.68
C ALA A 38 7.63 11.73 2.06
N LYS A 39 8.75 12.34 2.47
CA LYS A 39 8.87 12.86 3.82
C LYS A 39 7.83 13.94 4.11
N GLY A 40 7.73 14.95 3.25
CA GLY A 40 6.78 16.04 3.46
C GLY A 40 5.33 15.60 3.36
N ILE A 41 5.04 14.68 2.44
CA ILE A 41 3.70 14.12 2.27
C ILE A 41 3.33 13.27 3.48
N LEU A 42 4.25 12.40 3.93
CA LEU A 42 4.02 11.52 5.06
C LEU A 42 3.85 12.26 6.38
N ASP A 43 4.51 13.42 6.54
CA ASP A 43 4.38 14.22 7.76
C ASP A 43 2.93 14.64 8.01
N ALA A 44 2.16 14.86 6.96
CA ALA A 44 0.75 15.25 7.08
C ALA A 44 -0.19 14.05 7.27
N ALA A 45 0.22 12.84 6.94
CA ALA A 45 -0.64 11.66 6.99
C ALA A 45 -0.71 11.08 8.41
N ASP A 46 -1.87 10.54 8.77
CA ASP A 46 -2.03 9.76 10.00
C ASP A 46 -1.65 8.30 9.81
N ALA A 47 -1.80 7.80 8.58
CA ALA A 47 -1.39 6.45 8.21
C ALA A 47 -0.92 6.48 6.76
N ALA A 48 0.04 5.63 6.44
CA ALA A 48 0.54 5.50 5.07
C ALA A 48 0.85 4.04 4.77
N PHE A 49 0.53 3.65 3.55
CA PHE A 49 0.75 2.29 3.07
C PHE A 49 1.36 2.35 1.67
N THR A 50 2.30 1.44 1.40
CA THR A 50 2.70 1.18 0.03
C THR A 50 1.90 -0.01 -0.47
N MET A 51 1.53 0.02 -1.76
CA MET A 51 0.80 -1.06 -2.42
C MET A 51 1.70 -1.69 -3.45
N GLU A 52 1.74 -3.02 -3.50
CA GLU A 52 2.52 -3.70 -4.53
C GLU A 52 1.88 -5.00 -4.99
N THR A 53 2.11 -5.30 -6.26
CA THR A 53 1.88 -6.60 -6.87
C THR A 53 3.20 -7.04 -7.48
N TRP A 54 3.38 -8.34 -7.70
CA TRP A 54 4.64 -8.83 -8.25
C TRP A 54 4.56 -9.21 -9.72
N SER A 55 3.36 -9.42 -10.24
CA SER A 55 3.16 -9.72 -11.66
C SER A 55 1.71 -9.46 -12.05
N PRO A 56 1.44 -9.30 -13.38
CA PRO A 56 0.07 -9.11 -13.85
C PRO A 56 -0.85 -10.32 -13.61
N GLU A 57 -0.29 -11.50 -13.45
CA GLU A 57 -1.07 -12.71 -13.15
C GLU A 57 -1.38 -12.83 -11.66
N ASP A 58 -0.69 -12.07 -10.84
CA ASP A 58 -0.89 -12.08 -9.41
C ASP A 58 -2.13 -11.27 -9.07
N ASN A 59 -3.09 -11.89 -8.43
CA ASN A 59 -4.31 -11.22 -8.01
C ASN A 59 -4.29 -10.77 -6.56
N ALA A 60 -3.17 -10.87 -5.89
CA ALA A 60 -3.01 -10.37 -4.53
C ALA A 60 -2.28 -9.04 -4.52
N ILE A 61 -2.73 -8.14 -3.66
CA ILE A 61 -2.09 -6.86 -3.43
C ILE A 61 -1.61 -6.83 -1.99
N THR A 62 -0.34 -6.53 -1.80
CA THR A 62 0.24 -6.37 -0.47
C THR A 62 0.24 -4.89 -0.11
N PHE A 63 -0.29 -4.59 1.07
CA PHE A 63 -0.28 -3.26 1.64
C PHE A 63 0.71 -3.27 2.80
N ASN A 64 1.84 -2.60 2.63
CA ASN A 64 2.84 -2.47 3.68
C ASN A 64 2.62 -1.17 4.42
N CYS A 65 2.44 -1.23 5.73
CA CYS A 65 2.24 -0.03 6.53
C CYS A 65 3.59 0.65 6.80
N THR A 66 3.74 1.88 6.35
CA THR A 66 4.96 2.66 6.51
C THR A 66 4.82 3.75 7.57
N LYS A 67 3.60 4.07 7.97
CA LYS A 67 3.31 5.01 9.05
C LYS A 67 1.96 4.68 9.67
N MET A 68 1.90 4.75 10.97
CA MET A 68 0.63 4.61 11.71
C MET A 68 0.73 5.40 13.00
N ARG A 69 -0.13 6.41 13.15
CA ARG A 69 -0.07 7.32 14.30
C ARG A 69 -0.83 6.80 15.51
N SER A 70 -1.99 6.20 15.28
CA SER A 70 -2.92 5.89 16.36
C SER A 70 -3.22 4.41 16.55
N ALA A 71 -2.52 3.54 15.83
CA ALA A 71 -2.76 2.09 15.93
C ALA A 71 -1.45 1.34 15.68
N LYS A 72 -1.51 0.01 15.75
CA LYS A 72 -0.36 -0.82 15.49
C LYS A 72 0.04 -0.73 14.01
N MET A 73 1.34 -0.61 13.75
CA MET A 73 1.86 -0.59 12.39
C MET A 73 1.86 -2.00 11.82
N GLU A 74 0.86 -2.33 11.03
CA GLU A 74 0.64 -3.67 10.52
C GLU A 74 0.14 -3.62 9.08
N GLY A 75 0.78 -4.40 8.20
CA GLY A 75 0.36 -4.53 6.81
C GLY A 75 -0.67 -5.63 6.63
N PHE A 76 -1.18 -5.74 5.44
CA PHE A 76 -2.17 -6.77 5.09
C PHE A 76 -2.14 -7.07 3.60
N THR A 77 -2.77 -8.17 3.21
CA THR A 77 -2.89 -8.58 1.81
C THR A 77 -4.36 -8.66 1.45
N SER A 78 -4.71 -8.20 0.26
CA SER A 78 -6.06 -8.29 -0.30
C SER A 78 -6.02 -8.89 -1.68
N VAL A 79 -7.17 -9.36 -2.16
CA VAL A 79 -7.30 -9.94 -3.49
C VAL A 79 -7.90 -8.90 -4.43
N MET A 80 -7.32 -8.77 -5.62
CA MET A 80 -7.80 -7.88 -6.66
C MET A 80 -8.53 -8.67 -7.73
N ASP A 81 -9.72 -8.23 -8.08
CA ASP A 81 -10.45 -8.73 -9.25
C ASP A 81 -10.09 -7.83 -10.43
N TRP A 82 -9.23 -8.32 -11.32
CA TRP A 82 -8.74 -7.52 -12.45
C TRP A 82 -9.82 -7.23 -13.49
N GLU A 83 -10.89 -8.03 -13.55
CA GLU A 83 -11.98 -7.78 -14.50
C GLU A 83 -12.83 -6.59 -14.06
N THR A 84 -13.13 -6.50 -12.78
CA THR A 84 -13.98 -5.44 -12.23
C THR A 84 -13.18 -4.30 -11.61
N LEU A 85 -11.88 -4.49 -11.41
CA LEU A 85 -10.98 -3.54 -10.75
C LEU A 85 -11.39 -3.28 -9.29
N LYS A 86 -12.01 -4.26 -8.67
CA LYS A 86 -12.38 -4.17 -7.24
C LYS A 86 -11.38 -4.91 -6.38
N ILE A 87 -11.04 -4.29 -5.27
CA ILE A 87 -10.22 -4.92 -4.25
C ILE A 87 -11.15 -5.67 -3.31
N GLY A 88 -10.91 -6.96 -3.17
CA GLY A 88 -11.72 -7.83 -2.33
C GLY A 88 -11.35 -7.75 -0.85
N PRO A 89 -11.88 -8.67 -0.07
CA PRO A 89 -11.61 -8.72 1.37
C PRO A 89 -10.15 -9.02 1.66
N GLN A 90 -9.74 -8.71 2.87
CA GLN A 90 -8.40 -9.01 3.35
C GLN A 90 -8.15 -10.53 3.28
N SER A 91 -7.00 -10.90 2.74
CA SER A 91 -6.54 -12.28 2.72
C SER A 91 -6.03 -12.69 4.11
N THR A 92 -6.10 -13.98 4.41
CA THR A 92 -5.47 -14.52 5.62
C THR A 92 -3.95 -14.54 5.53
N MET A 93 -3.40 -14.46 4.31
CA MET A 93 -1.96 -14.41 4.09
C MET A 93 -1.42 -13.03 4.46
N ASN A 94 -0.50 -12.94 5.41
CA ASN A 94 0.09 -11.67 5.78
C ASN A 94 1.20 -11.27 4.80
N PRO A 95 1.66 -10.01 4.82
CA PRO A 95 2.69 -9.55 3.88
C PRO A 95 4.00 -10.34 3.92
N LYS A 96 4.41 -10.81 5.09
CA LYS A 96 5.63 -11.60 5.22
C LYS A 96 5.49 -12.95 4.51
N ASP A 97 4.38 -13.63 4.72
CA ASP A 97 4.11 -14.91 4.06
C ASP A 97 4.03 -14.73 2.55
N ARG A 98 3.46 -13.62 2.11
CA ARG A 98 3.38 -13.24 0.71
C ARG A 98 4.76 -13.08 0.08
N GLU A 99 5.68 -12.43 0.77
CA GLU A 99 7.05 -12.24 0.30
C GLU A 99 7.81 -13.57 0.25
N GLU A 100 7.62 -14.44 1.24
CA GLU A 100 8.23 -15.75 1.24
C GLU A 100 7.76 -16.59 0.04
N LEU A 101 6.47 -16.52 -0.28
CA LEU A 101 5.92 -17.22 -1.44
C LEU A 101 6.50 -16.65 -2.73
N LYS A 102 6.61 -15.35 -2.84
CA LYS A 102 7.22 -14.67 -4.00
C LYS A 102 8.66 -15.12 -4.21
N ASP A 103 9.44 -15.20 -3.13
CA ASP A 103 10.83 -15.64 -3.19
C ASP A 103 10.93 -17.10 -3.63
N SER A 104 10.07 -17.97 -3.13
CA SER A 104 10.00 -19.36 -3.57
C SER A 104 9.75 -19.47 -5.07
N LEU A 105 8.83 -18.67 -5.60
CA LEU A 105 8.52 -18.67 -7.03
C LEU A 105 9.70 -18.18 -7.86
N SER A 106 10.41 -17.16 -7.37
CA SER A 106 11.55 -16.61 -8.10
C SER A 106 12.75 -17.54 -8.09
N THR A 107 12.85 -18.48 -7.15
CA THR A 107 13.90 -19.49 -7.11
C THR A 107 13.55 -20.74 -7.95
N GLY A 108 12.38 -20.75 -8.58
CA GLY A 108 11.96 -21.86 -9.44
C GLY A 108 11.30 -23.01 -8.73
N GLU A 109 10.94 -22.87 -7.48
CA GLU A 109 10.21 -23.89 -6.76
C GLU A 109 8.80 -24.05 -7.35
N ASN A 110 8.31 -25.29 -7.37
CA ASN A 110 6.99 -25.58 -7.91
C ASN A 110 5.91 -25.21 -6.89
N ILE A 111 5.22 -24.12 -7.16
CA ILE A 111 4.17 -23.63 -6.28
C ILE A 111 2.99 -24.61 -6.16
N HIS A 112 2.74 -25.41 -7.20
CA HIS A 112 1.63 -26.37 -7.17
C HIS A 112 1.83 -27.45 -6.12
N ASP A 113 3.06 -27.74 -5.77
CA ASP A 113 3.37 -28.71 -4.72
C ASP A 113 3.19 -28.11 -3.32
N ALA A 114 3.13 -26.77 -3.22
CA ALA A 114 2.96 -26.08 -1.95
C ALA A 114 1.50 -25.83 -1.60
N ILE A 115 0.60 -26.05 -2.53
CA ILE A 115 -0.83 -25.88 -2.37
C ILE A 115 -1.46 -27.24 -2.11
#